data_4e5ce86b9537b7b5985448045413f958
#
_entry.id   4e5ce86b9537b7b5985448045413f958
#
_cell.length_a   1.000
_cell.length_b   1.000
_cell.length_c   1.000
_cell.angle_alpha   90.00
_cell.angle_beta   90.00
_cell.angle_gamma   90.00
#
_symmetry.space_group_name_H-M   'P 1'
#
loop_
_entity.id
_entity.type
_entity.pdbx_description
1 polymer ?
#
loop_
_entity_poly.entity_id
_entity_poly.type
_entity_poly.pdbx_seq_one_letter_code
_entity_poly.pdbx_strand_id
1 'polypeptide(L)'
;MNQGVHTVDLLQWFAGKVESVFGRFGIFAHDIEAEDQVAAVLRFANGALGTLYTTTCCYPGYDQRITLYGDRGSIIKEEGALVSWKIADDPDGAEEAELLGRFGAGAGKGSGAADPMAASFDGHTGIVADMVAAIRRDRSPEISLASARHAVEIINAVYESGRAGTPVTLGD
;
A
#
# COMPACT_ATOMS: atom_id res chain seq x y z
N MET A 1 -10.74 -1.61 -7.33
CA MET A 1 -9.40 -1.67 -6.68
C MET A 1 -8.21 -1.52 -7.63
N ASN A 2 -8.38 -0.98 -8.83
CA ASN A 2 -7.28 -0.87 -9.80
C ASN A 2 -6.08 -0.06 -9.24
N GLN A 3 -6.32 1.13 -8.74
CA GLN A 3 -5.26 1.95 -8.11
C GLN A 3 -4.97 1.49 -6.66
N GLY A 4 -5.97 0.98 -5.96
CA GLY A 4 -5.82 0.53 -4.58
C GLY A 4 -4.91 -0.70 -4.39
N VAL A 5 -4.61 -1.46 -5.47
CA VAL A 5 -3.75 -2.64 -5.39
C VAL A 5 -2.35 -2.28 -4.87
N HIS A 6 -1.80 -1.15 -5.25
CA HIS A 6 -0.49 -0.70 -4.79
C HIS A 6 -0.47 -0.42 -3.28
N THR A 7 -1.57 0.17 -2.75
CA THR A 7 -1.71 0.40 -1.30
C THR A 7 -1.83 -0.93 -0.54
N VAL A 8 -2.60 -1.88 -1.07
CA VAL A 8 -2.76 -3.21 -0.46
C VAL A 8 -1.44 -3.96 -0.43
N ASP A 9 -0.67 -3.92 -1.51
CA ASP A 9 0.63 -4.57 -1.59
C ASP A 9 1.63 -3.97 -0.60
N LEU A 10 1.74 -2.64 -0.54
CA LEU A 10 2.58 -1.97 0.44
C LEU A 10 2.12 -2.23 1.89
N LEU A 11 0.82 -2.28 2.14
CA LEU A 11 0.28 -2.49 3.47
C LEU A 11 0.68 -3.87 4.01
N GLN A 12 0.52 -4.93 3.21
CA GLN A 12 0.93 -6.29 3.60
C GLN A 12 2.47 -6.42 3.69
N TRP A 13 3.20 -5.67 2.88
CA TRP A 13 4.66 -5.65 2.93
C TRP A 13 5.18 -5.01 4.23
N PHE A 14 4.56 -3.93 4.69
CA PHE A 14 4.94 -3.25 5.95
C PHE A 14 4.44 -3.97 7.21
N ALA A 15 3.17 -4.42 7.20
CA ALA A 15 2.51 -4.92 8.41
C ALA A 15 2.45 -6.46 8.49
N GLY A 16 2.85 -7.15 7.42
CA GLY A 16 2.87 -8.61 7.35
C GLY A 16 1.59 -9.22 6.78
N LYS A 17 1.45 -10.54 6.91
CA LYS A 17 0.34 -11.32 6.36
C LYS A 17 -0.98 -10.86 6.97
N VAL A 18 -1.99 -10.63 6.12
CA VAL A 18 -3.36 -10.35 6.53
C VAL A 18 -4.07 -11.68 6.83
N GLU A 19 -4.66 -11.79 8.02
CA GLU A 19 -5.39 -12.96 8.48
C GLU A 19 -6.88 -12.87 8.12
N SER A 20 -7.49 -11.69 8.30
CA SER A 20 -8.90 -11.49 7.98
C SER A 20 -9.22 -10.05 7.59
N VAL A 21 -10.30 -9.90 6.84
CA VAL A 21 -10.81 -8.61 6.39
C VAL A 21 -12.31 -8.48 6.62
N PHE A 22 -12.76 -7.25 6.91
CA PHE A 22 -14.17 -6.87 6.84
C PHE A 22 -14.26 -5.63 5.96
N GLY A 23 -14.93 -5.74 4.81
CA GLY A 23 -14.97 -4.69 3.80
C GLY A 23 -16.37 -4.28 3.38
N ARG A 24 -16.47 -3.06 2.85
CA ARG A 24 -17.62 -2.52 2.13
C ARG A 24 -17.12 -1.77 0.91
N PHE A 25 -17.90 -1.81 -0.15
CA PHE A 25 -17.62 -1.08 -1.37
C PHE A 25 -18.93 -0.65 -2.04
N GLY A 26 -18.84 0.30 -2.94
CA GLY A 26 -20.00 0.78 -3.69
C GLY A 26 -19.61 1.70 -4.84
N ILE A 27 -20.64 2.12 -5.58
CA ILE A 27 -20.56 3.11 -6.65
C ILE A 27 -21.33 4.34 -6.15
N PHE A 28 -20.67 5.48 -6.04
CA PHE A 28 -21.22 6.67 -5.41
C PHE A 28 -21.26 7.90 -6.32
N ALA A 29 -20.29 8.03 -7.22
CA ALA A 29 -20.14 9.24 -8.03
C ALA A 29 -20.00 8.99 -9.53
N HIS A 30 -19.56 7.81 -9.96
CA HIS A 30 -19.28 7.51 -11.35
C HIS A 30 -20.33 6.55 -11.94
N ASP A 31 -20.62 6.67 -13.23
CA ASP A 31 -21.44 5.71 -13.97
C ASP A 31 -20.50 4.62 -14.55
N ILE A 32 -20.16 3.64 -13.72
CA ILE A 32 -19.23 2.55 -14.04
C ILE A 32 -19.73 1.23 -13.46
N GLU A 33 -19.27 0.12 -14.01
CA GLU A 33 -19.66 -1.23 -13.58
C GLU A 33 -18.85 -1.73 -12.33
N ALA A 34 -17.79 -1.05 -11.96
CA ALA A 34 -16.94 -1.38 -10.82
C ALA A 34 -17.13 -0.38 -9.66
N GLU A 35 -16.68 -0.72 -8.48
CA GLU A 35 -16.70 0.19 -7.34
C GLU A 35 -15.79 1.42 -7.56
N ASP A 36 -16.23 2.56 -7.08
CA ASP A 36 -15.45 3.79 -7.01
C ASP A 36 -15.01 4.16 -5.58
N GLN A 37 -15.45 3.36 -4.61
CA GLN A 37 -15.05 3.52 -3.21
C GLN A 37 -15.05 2.18 -2.47
N VAL A 38 -13.99 1.96 -1.67
CA VAL A 38 -13.81 0.80 -0.79
C VAL A 38 -13.35 1.27 0.58
N ALA A 39 -13.93 0.69 1.63
CA ALA A 39 -13.46 0.81 3.01
C ALA A 39 -13.37 -0.58 3.64
N ALA A 40 -12.25 -0.89 4.32
CA ALA A 40 -12.08 -2.17 4.98
C ALA A 40 -11.29 -2.04 6.28
N VAL A 41 -11.58 -2.97 7.20
CA VAL A 41 -10.76 -3.24 8.39
C VAL A 41 -10.01 -4.55 8.17
N LEU A 42 -8.75 -4.57 8.53
CA LEU A 42 -7.82 -5.67 8.34
C LEU A 42 -7.29 -6.13 9.70
N ARG A 43 -7.17 -7.44 9.89
CA ARG A 43 -6.41 -8.03 10.98
C ARG A 43 -5.21 -8.76 10.40
N PHE A 44 -4.05 -8.46 10.95
CA PHE A 44 -2.79 -9.10 10.55
C PHE A 44 -2.48 -10.31 11.44
N ALA A 45 -1.73 -11.26 10.93
CA ALA A 45 -1.33 -12.47 11.64
C ALA A 45 -0.49 -12.20 12.90
N ASN A 46 0.19 -11.05 12.96
CA ASN A 46 0.92 -10.58 14.15
C ASN A 46 0.05 -9.90 15.21
N GLY A 47 -1.28 -9.83 14.98
CA GLY A 47 -2.26 -9.22 15.88
C GLY A 47 -2.52 -7.74 15.62
N ALA A 48 -1.78 -7.08 14.75
CA ALA A 48 -2.03 -5.68 14.38
C ALA A 48 -3.39 -5.51 13.69
N LEU A 49 -3.94 -4.32 13.79
CA LEU A 49 -5.15 -3.90 13.07
C LEU A 49 -4.81 -2.81 12.08
N GLY A 50 -5.48 -2.84 10.93
CA GLY A 50 -5.35 -1.83 9.91
C GLY A 50 -6.68 -1.40 9.33
N THR A 51 -6.68 -0.24 8.68
CA THR A 51 -7.80 0.24 7.88
C THR A 51 -7.32 0.54 6.48
N LEU A 52 -8.15 0.19 5.50
CA LEU A 52 -7.94 0.50 4.10
C LEU A 52 -9.09 1.37 3.61
N TYR A 53 -8.77 2.49 2.99
CA TYR A 53 -9.74 3.31 2.28
C TYR A 53 -9.18 3.67 0.92
N THR A 54 -9.94 3.38 -0.14
CA THR A 54 -9.58 3.76 -1.50
C THR A 54 -10.79 4.34 -2.21
N THR A 55 -10.63 5.44 -2.92
CA THR A 55 -11.70 6.08 -3.65
C THR A 55 -11.18 6.84 -4.87
N THR A 56 -12.00 6.93 -5.91
CA THR A 56 -11.84 7.85 -7.03
C THR A 56 -12.83 9.01 -6.96
N CYS A 57 -13.64 9.09 -5.89
CA CYS A 57 -14.68 10.12 -5.69
C CYS A 57 -14.17 11.35 -4.90
N CYS A 58 -12.87 11.46 -4.65
CA CYS A 58 -12.31 12.55 -3.83
C CYS A 58 -11.89 13.73 -4.72
N TYR A 59 -12.46 14.92 -4.46
CA TYR A 59 -12.03 16.16 -5.10
C TYR A 59 -11.26 17.03 -4.10
N PRO A 60 -10.12 17.62 -4.49
CA PRO A 60 -9.44 17.59 -5.80
C PRO A 60 -8.65 16.31 -6.06
N GLY A 61 -8.62 15.34 -5.15
CA GLY A 61 -7.75 14.20 -5.09
C GLY A 61 -6.59 14.44 -4.13
N TYR A 62 -6.16 13.36 -3.46
CA TYR A 62 -5.04 13.39 -2.53
C TYR A 62 -4.11 12.22 -2.83
N ASP A 63 -2.84 12.42 -2.52
CA ASP A 63 -1.82 11.40 -2.65
C ASP A 63 -2.09 10.19 -1.76
N GLN A 64 -1.59 9.04 -2.19
CA GLN A 64 -1.62 7.82 -1.39
C GLN A 64 -0.88 8.07 -0.07
N ARG A 65 -1.57 7.81 1.04
CA ARG A 65 -0.99 7.94 2.38
C ARG A 65 -1.01 6.62 3.11
N ILE A 66 0.12 6.25 3.70
CA ILE A 66 0.26 5.13 4.60
C ILE A 66 0.76 5.67 5.93
N THR A 67 0.05 5.32 7.01
CA THR A 67 0.44 5.68 8.37
C THR A 67 0.59 4.40 9.18
N LEU A 68 1.71 4.26 9.86
CA LEU A 68 2.00 3.18 10.79
C LEU A 68 2.06 3.76 12.20
N TYR A 69 1.32 3.16 13.11
CA TYR A 69 1.32 3.49 14.54
C TYR A 69 1.76 2.25 15.33
N GLY A 70 2.84 2.35 16.06
CA GLY A 70 3.35 1.34 16.97
C GLY A 70 3.52 1.91 18.37
N ASP A 71 3.72 1.04 19.34
CA ASP A 71 4.02 1.40 20.74
C ASP A 71 5.35 2.14 20.91
N ARG A 72 6.24 2.01 19.94
CA ARG A 72 7.57 2.65 19.95
C ARG A 72 7.76 3.70 18.86
N GLY A 73 6.73 4.04 18.09
CA GLY A 73 6.87 5.07 17.07
C GLY A 73 5.71 5.17 16.10
N SER A 74 5.79 6.23 15.28
CA SER A 74 4.81 6.51 14.23
C SER A 74 5.55 6.95 12.96
N ILE A 75 5.12 6.39 11.82
CA ILE A 75 5.70 6.70 10.51
C ILE A 75 4.59 7.11 9.58
N ILE A 76 4.80 8.17 8.82
CA ILE A 76 3.87 8.66 7.79
C ILE A 76 4.61 8.75 6.47
N LYS A 77 4.06 8.07 5.46
CA LYS A 77 4.50 8.12 4.07
C LYS A 77 3.34 8.67 3.22
N GLU A 78 3.62 9.65 2.37
CA GLU A 78 2.71 10.14 1.35
C GLU A 78 3.36 10.01 -0.02
N GLU A 79 2.66 9.38 -0.96
CA GLU A 79 3.17 9.06 -2.31
C GLU A 79 4.58 8.45 -2.25
N GLY A 80 5.55 9.09 -2.83
CA GLY A 80 6.97 8.68 -2.83
C GLY A 80 7.80 9.27 -1.68
N ALA A 81 7.22 10.05 -0.76
CA ALA A 81 7.94 10.81 0.24
C ALA A 81 7.67 10.33 1.67
N LEU A 82 8.70 10.37 2.50
CA LEU A 82 8.57 10.25 3.95
C LEU A 82 8.12 11.61 4.50
N VAL A 83 7.03 11.62 5.28
CA VAL A 83 6.46 12.85 5.88
C VAL A 83 6.83 12.97 7.35
N SER A 84 6.87 11.85 8.06
CA SER A 84 7.23 11.82 9.48
C SER A 84 7.86 10.48 9.85
N TRP A 85 8.84 10.55 10.75
CA TRP A 85 9.52 9.39 11.34
C TRP A 85 9.75 9.68 12.80
N LYS A 86 8.84 9.24 13.66
CA LYS A 86 8.92 9.47 15.13
C LYS A 86 9.14 8.14 15.83
N ILE A 87 10.32 7.93 16.38
CA ILE A 87 10.71 6.71 17.08
C ILE A 87 11.11 7.06 18.53
N ALA A 88 10.69 6.23 19.47
CA ALA A 88 10.94 6.48 20.90
C ALA A 88 12.43 6.49 21.26
N ASP A 89 13.27 5.81 20.50
CA ASP A 89 14.71 5.74 20.70
C ASP A 89 15.48 6.89 20.01
N ASP A 90 14.78 7.79 19.33
CA ASP A 90 15.32 9.00 18.69
C ASP A 90 14.72 10.28 19.33
N PRO A 91 14.97 10.54 20.64
CA PRO A 91 14.32 11.64 21.35
C PRO A 91 14.73 13.01 20.81
N ASP A 92 15.90 13.13 20.23
CA ASP A 92 16.43 14.38 19.68
C ASP A 92 16.02 14.58 18.20
N GLY A 93 15.39 13.57 17.55
CA GLY A 93 14.95 13.60 16.17
C GLY A 93 16.09 13.61 15.15
N ALA A 94 17.27 13.11 15.52
CA ALA A 94 18.43 13.08 14.64
C ALA A 94 18.25 12.09 13.48
N GLU A 95 17.70 10.90 13.75
CA GLU A 95 17.38 9.90 12.74
C GLU A 95 16.25 10.42 11.83
N GLU A 96 15.20 11.03 12.41
CA GLU A 96 14.15 11.65 11.61
C GLU A 96 14.71 12.71 10.65
N ALA A 97 15.57 13.61 11.15
CA ALA A 97 16.15 14.66 10.33
C ALA A 97 16.98 14.09 9.15
N GLU A 98 17.77 13.05 9.39
CA GLU A 98 18.53 12.36 8.35
C GLU A 98 17.59 11.73 7.31
N LEU A 99 16.59 10.97 7.76
CA LEU A 99 15.67 10.25 6.88
C LEU A 99 14.79 11.21 6.07
N LEU A 100 14.29 12.29 6.67
CA LEU A 100 13.55 13.32 5.95
C LEU A 100 14.44 14.07 4.93
N GLY A 101 15.71 14.25 5.23
CA GLY A 101 16.68 14.81 4.28
C GLY A 101 16.89 13.93 3.05
N ARG A 102 16.80 12.61 3.21
CA ARG A 102 17.02 11.63 2.11
C ARG A 102 15.74 11.26 1.36
N PHE A 103 14.60 11.19 2.05
CA PHE A 103 13.35 10.61 1.54
C PHE A 103 12.14 11.54 1.70
N GLY A 104 12.33 12.75 2.24
CA GLY A 104 11.24 13.71 2.45
C GLY A 104 10.78 14.40 1.17
N ALA A 105 9.78 15.26 1.29
CA ALA A 105 9.24 16.03 0.19
C ALA A 105 10.34 16.90 -0.45
N GLY A 106 10.56 16.73 -1.75
CA GLY A 106 11.65 17.37 -2.51
C GLY A 106 12.80 16.44 -2.88
N ALA A 107 12.92 15.27 -2.24
CA ALA A 107 13.86 14.22 -2.63
C ALA A 107 13.31 13.30 -3.74
N GLY A 108 12.00 13.30 -3.98
CA GLY A 108 11.29 12.46 -4.95
C GLY A 108 10.75 13.23 -6.15
N LYS A 109 10.53 12.54 -7.24
CA LYS A 109 9.85 13.04 -8.46
C LYS A 109 8.35 13.12 -8.21
N GLY A 110 7.67 14.05 -8.87
CA GLY A 110 6.26 14.41 -8.67
C GLY A 110 5.25 13.26 -8.61
N SER A 111 4.12 13.56 -8.00
CA SER A 111 3.00 12.65 -7.71
C SER A 111 2.30 12.15 -8.99
N GLY A 112 2.15 10.83 -9.11
CA GLY A 112 1.33 10.22 -10.17
C GLY A 112 -0.18 10.40 -9.97
N ALA A 113 -0.64 10.87 -8.80
CA ALA A 113 -2.05 11.11 -8.52
C ALA A 113 -2.59 12.35 -9.26
N ALA A 114 -1.76 13.38 -9.44
CA ALA A 114 -2.12 14.59 -10.15
C ALA A 114 -1.91 14.49 -11.67
N ASP A 115 -0.89 13.74 -12.12
CA ASP A 115 -0.59 13.50 -13.53
C ASP A 115 0.00 12.09 -13.73
N PRO A 116 -0.78 11.14 -14.25
CA PRO A 116 -0.30 9.79 -14.53
C PRO A 116 0.89 9.73 -15.49
N MET A 117 1.09 10.75 -16.34
CA MET A 117 2.21 10.84 -17.27
C MET A 117 3.50 11.33 -16.61
N ALA A 118 3.41 11.95 -15.42
CA ALA A 118 4.57 12.37 -14.63
C ALA A 118 5.15 11.23 -13.76
N ALA A 119 4.49 10.08 -13.71
CA ALA A 119 4.94 8.92 -12.96
C ALA A 119 6.30 8.42 -13.48
N SER A 120 7.25 8.19 -12.57
CA SER A 120 8.53 7.56 -12.92
C SER A 120 8.34 6.09 -13.27
N PHE A 121 8.93 5.65 -14.38
CA PHE A 121 8.96 4.24 -14.78
C PHE A 121 10.14 3.47 -14.15
N ASP A 122 10.90 4.08 -13.25
CA ASP A 122 12.10 3.48 -12.64
C ASP A 122 11.77 2.16 -11.93
N GLY A 123 10.63 2.07 -11.23
CA GLY A 123 10.16 0.85 -10.59
C GLY A 123 9.88 -0.29 -11.57
N HIS A 124 9.20 -0.01 -12.67
CA HIS A 124 8.92 -1.00 -13.71
C HIS A 124 10.21 -1.47 -14.39
N THR A 125 11.13 -0.54 -14.66
CA THR A 125 12.45 -0.86 -15.22
C THR A 125 13.23 -1.77 -14.28
N GLY A 126 13.19 -1.51 -12.97
CA GLY A 126 13.83 -2.34 -11.95
C GLY A 126 13.29 -3.77 -11.93
N ILE A 127 11.96 -3.94 -11.96
CA ILE A 127 11.33 -5.27 -11.99
C ILE A 127 11.72 -6.06 -13.25
N VAL A 128 11.71 -5.42 -14.42
CA VAL A 128 12.11 -6.06 -15.67
C VAL A 128 13.59 -6.44 -15.64
N ALA A 129 14.45 -5.55 -15.16
CA ALA A 129 15.88 -5.81 -15.04
C ALA A 129 16.19 -6.97 -14.08
N ASP A 130 15.49 -7.04 -12.94
CA ASP A 130 15.63 -8.14 -11.99
C ASP A 130 15.16 -9.47 -12.61
N MET A 131 14.02 -9.49 -13.31
CA MET A 131 13.53 -10.68 -13.99
C MET A 131 14.53 -11.18 -15.04
N VAL A 132 15.09 -10.30 -15.85
CA VAL A 132 16.13 -10.65 -16.84
C VAL A 132 17.38 -11.21 -16.14
N ALA A 133 17.80 -10.60 -15.04
CA ALA A 133 18.94 -11.07 -14.26
C ALA A 133 18.67 -12.43 -13.60
N ALA A 134 17.45 -12.64 -13.10
CA ALA A 134 17.01 -13.90 -12.50
C ALA A 134 17.07 -15.04 -13.52
N ILE A 135 16.53 -14.85 -14.73
CA ILE A 135 16.58 -15.83 -15.81
C ILE A 135 18.03 -16.15 -16.20
N ARG A 136 18.87 -15.13 -16.39
CA ARG A 136 20.28 -15.31 -16.81
C ARG A 136 21.15 -16.01 -15.76
N ARG A 137 20.79 -15.90 -14.48
CA ARG A 137 21.56 -16.43 -13.34
C ARG A 137 20.90 -17.66 -12.72
N ASP A 138 19.84 -18.17 -13.31
CA ASP A 138 19.05 -19.31 -12.81
C ASP A 138 18.69 -19.15 -11.32
N ARG A 139 18.15 -17.97 -10.95
CA ARG A 139 17.67 -17.66 -9.61
C ARG A 139 16.23 -17.17 -9.62
N SER A 140 15.58 -17.19 -8.47
CA SER A 140 14.27 -16.52 -8.31
C SER A 140 14.42 -15.00 -8.40
N PRO A 141 13.41 -14.28 -8.95
CA PRO A 141 13.35 -12.84 -8.85
C PRO A 141 13.14 -12.38 -7.40
N GLU A 142 13.53 -11.15 -7.08
CA GLU A 142 13.35 -10.59 -5.73
C GLU A 142 11.87 -10.48 -5.34
N ILE A 143 11.03 -10.05 -6.28
CA ILE A 143 9.58 -10.03 -6.07
C ILE A 143 9.00 -11.36 -6.55
N SER A 144 8.63 -12.21 -5.60
CA SER A 144 8.07 -13.52 -5.89
C SER A 144 6.58 -13.46 -6.26
N LEU A 145 6.11 -14.40 -7.06
CA LEU A 145 4.68 -14.56 -7.34
C LEU A 145 3.87 -14.85 -6.07
N ALA A 146 4.46 -15.49 -5.06
CA ALA A 146 3.79 -15.77 -3.79
C ALA A 146 3.47 -14.47 -3.02
N SER A 147 4.41 -13.51 -3.01
CA SER A 147 4.17 -12.20 -2.40
C SER A 147 3.09 -11.42 -3.14
N ALA A 148 3.15 -11.36 -4.46
CA ALA A 148 2.15 -10.67 -5.28
C ALA A 148 0.76 -11.32 -5.17
N ARG A 149 0.70 -12.65 -5.04
CA ARG A 149 -0.55 -13.40 -4.86
C ARG A 149 -1.31 -12.94 -3.61
N HIS A 150 -0.63 -12.73 -2.48
CA HIS A 150 -1.29 -12.35 -1.23
C HIS A 150 -2.03 -11.00 -1.34
N ALA A 151 -1.47 -10.03 -2.05
CA ALA A 151 -2.17 -8.77 -2.31
C ALA A 151 -3.49 -8.98 -3.08
N VAL A 152 -3.50 -9.90 -4.06
CA VAL A 152 -4.71 -10.25 -4.81
C VAL A 152 -5.72 -11.02 -3.94
N GLU A 153 -5.26 -11.89 -3.05
CA GLU A 153 -6.11 -12.61 -2.08
C GLU A 153 -6.81 -11.63 -1.14
N ILE A 154 -6.10 -10.63 -0.62
CA ILE A 154 -6.68 -9.57 0.23
C ILE A 154 -7.80 -8.84 -0.52
N ILE A 155 -7.56 -8.44 -1.78
CA ILE A 155 -8.54 -7.73 -2.60
C ILE A 155 -9.79 -8.59 -2.82
N ASN A 156 -9.62 -9.87 -3.18
CA ASN A 156 -10.73 -10.78 -3.37
C ASN A 156 -11.53 -10.99 -2.09
N ALA A 157 -10.84 -11.13 -0.94
CA ALA A 157 -11.47 -11.25 0.36
C ALA A 157 -12.27 -9.98 0.76
N VAL A 158 -11.77 -8.79 0.41
CA VAL A 158 -12.53 -7.52 0.59
C VAL A 158 -13.81 -7.52 -0.22
N TYR A 159 -13.77 -7.96 -1.48
CA TYR A 159 -14.97 -8.08 -2.31
C TYR A 159 -15.94 -9.15 -1.79
N GLU A 160 -15.43 -10.31 -1.37
CA GLU A 160 -16.25 -11.37 -0.78
C GLU A 160 -16.94 -10.87 0.48
N SER A 161 -16.19 -10.27 1.40
CA SER A 161 -16.71 -9.67 2.62
C SER A 161 -17.78 -8.61 2.35
N GLY A 162 -17.53 -7.72 1.37
CA GLY A 162 -18.47 -6.67 1.00
C GLY A 162 -19.79 -7.20 0.46
N ARG A 163 -19.77 -8.30 -0.30
CA ARG A 163 -20.97 -8.97 -0.83
C ARG A 163 -21.70 -9.76 0.25
N ALA A 164 -20.97 -10.52 1.06
CA ALA A 164 -21.54 -11.35 2.12
C ALA A 164 -22.02 -10.55 3.33
N GLY A 165 -21.44 -9.38 3.56
CA GLY A 165 -21.71 -8.56 4.75
C GLY A 165 -21.07 -9.10 6.05
N THR A 166 -20.12 -10.01 5.95
CA THR A 166 -19.43 -10.67 7.05
C THR A 166 -17.91 -10.63 6.86
N PRO A 167 -17.13 -10.75 7.94
CA PRO A 167 -15.68 -10.92 7.82
C PRO A 167 -15.31 -12.17 7.00
N VAL A 168 -14.19 -12.09 6.29
CA VAL A 168 -13.58 -13.20 5.54
C VAL A 168 -12.20 -13.45 6.10
N THR A 169 -11.91 -14.72 6.43
CA THR A 169 -10.58 -15.17 6.84
C THR A 169 -9.82 -15.64 5.62
N LEU A 170 -8.58 -15.17 5.46
CA LEU A 170 -7.69 -15.62 4.41
C LEU A 170 -7.04 -16.94 4.83
N GLY A 171 -6.84 -17.85 3.87
CA GLY A 171 -6.17 -19.12 4.08
C GLY A 171 -4.64 -18.98 4.25
N ASP A 172 -4.03 -20.08 4.63
CA ASP A 172 -2.56 -20.19 4.72
C ASP A 172 -1.88 -20.25 3.35
#